data_b3b4a68cf9b33137f56fd478bc83b37c
#
_entry.id   b3b4a68cf9b33137f56fd478bc83b37c
#
_cell.length_a   1.000
_cell.length_b   1.000
_cell.length_c   1.000
_cell.angle_alpha   90.00
_cell.angle_beta   90.00
_cell.angle_gamma   90.00
#
_symmetry.space_group_name_H-M   'P 1'
#
loop_
_entity.id
_entity.type
_entity.pdbx_description
1 polymer ?
#
loop_
_entity_poly.entity_id
_entity_poly.type
_entity_poly.pdbx_seq_one_letter_code
_entity_poly.pdbx_strand_id
1 'polypeptide(L)'
;MKKNILIIAFVLLVTALVSFSNDTKSGFVRKASLYDTVKKKDSLQLLDSIKKSDSIRVVDSISNLKTKLYKKNVEASHYSDKLNGRRTASGLVFSNKKYTAAHKTLKFGTKVKVTNLANNKSVIVTINDRGPFTKKREIDIAKRPFLDISHNNGRSPLRVSIAIVE
;
A
#
# COMPACT_ATOMS: atom_id res chain seq x y z
N MET A 1 -6.10 -56.24 20.70
CA MET A 1 -6.77 -55.80 21.95
C MET A 1 -5.89 -54.94 22.87
N LYS A 2 -4.56 -55.19 23.01
CA LYS A 2 -3.67 -54.41 23.91
C LYS A 2 -3.49 -52.92 23.53
N LYS A 3 -3.51 -52.56 22.25
CA LYS A 3 -3.33 -51.15 21.78
C LYS A 3 -4.51 -50.22 22.12
N ASN A 4 -5.74 -50.76 22.14
CA ASN A 4 -6.94 -49.93 22.42
C ASN A 4 -7.09 -49.64 23.94
N ILE A 5 -6.56 -50.51 24.80
CA ILE A 5 -6.57 -50.30 26.24
C ILE A 5 -5.61 -49.17 26.63
N LEU A 6 -4.47 -49.05 25.96
CA LEU A 6 -3.49 -47.99 26.24
C LEU A 6 -4.03 -46.61 25.84
N ILE A 7 -4.79 -46.51 24.77
CA ILE A 7 -5.40 -45.25 24.28
C ILE A 7 -6.50 -44.79 25.25
N ILE A 8 -7.34 -45.72 25.71
CA ILE A 8 -8.40 -45.42 26.70
C ILE A 8 -7.82 -44.97 28.03
N ALA A 9 -6.74 -45.58 28.50
CA ALA A 9 -6.03 -45.17 29.73
C ALA A 9 -5.41 -43.77 29.59
N PHE A 10 -4.86 -43.43 28.43
CA PHE A 10 -4.30 -42.09 28.14
C PHE A 10 -5.38 -41.01 28.11
N VAL A 11 -6.53 -41.28 27.47
CA VAL A 11 -7.67 -40.34 27.42
C VAL A 11 -8.25 -40.08 28.81
N LEU A 12 -8.39 -41.10 29.66
CA LEU A 12 -8.86 -40.96 31.06
C LEU A 12 -7.86 -40.18 31.93
N LEU A 13 -6.55 -40.35 31.71
CA LEU A 13 -5.53 -39.59 32.42
C LEU A 13 -5.55 -38.11 32.08
N VAL A 14 -5.77 -37.76 30.78
CA VAL A 14 -5.85 -36.37 30.31
C VAL A 14 -7.13 -35.69 30.87
N THR A 15 -8.25 -36.39 30.92
CA THR A 15 -9.50 -35.81 31.46
C THR A 15 -9.42 -35.57 32.99
N ALA A 16 -8.71 -36.42 33.76
CA ALA A 16 -8.48 -36.21 35.19
C ALA A 16 -7.60 -35.00 35.48
N LEU A 17 -6.60 -34.70 34.63
CA LEU A 17 -5.74 -33.51 34.76
C LEU A 17 -6.45 -32.20 34.42
N VAL A 18 -7.45 -32.22 33.54
CA VAL A 18 -8.24 -31.03 33.20
C VAL A 18 -9.26 -30.68 34.29
N SER A 19 -9.76 -31.66 35.04
CA SER A 19 -10.77 -31.41 36.07
C SER A 19 -10.20 -30.85 37.40
N PHE A 20 -8.87 -30.89 37.63
CA PHE A 20 -8.25 -30.40 38.87
C PHE A 20 -7.76 -28.95 38.82
N SER A 21 -7.85 -28.26 37.67
CA SER A 21 -7.32 -26.90 37.51
C SER A 21 -8.35 -25.74 37.47
N ASN A 22 -9.63 -26.02 37.78
CA ASN A 22 -10.68 -25.01 37.55
C ASN A 22 -11.13 -24.19 38.78
N ASP A 23 -10.49 -24.32 39.94
CA ASP A 23 -11.08 -23.69 41.16
C ASP A 23 -10.28 -22.55 41.81
N THR A 24 -9.23 -21.99 41.15
CA THR A 24 -8.49 -20.87 41.78
C THR A 24 -8.12 -19.72 40.88
N LYS A 25 -8.81 -19.46 39.75
CA LYS A 25 -8.41 -18.39 38.80
C LYS A 25 -9.51 -17.39 38.37
N SER A 26 -10.55 -17.14 39.14
CA SER A 26 -11.56 -16.15 38.73
C SER A 26 -11.14 -14.68 38.87
N GLY A 27 -10.10 -14.38 39.64
CA GLY A 27 -9.63 -13.00 39.88
C GLY A 27 -8.47 -12.55 38.98
N PHE A 28 -7.60 -13.49 38.57
CA PHE A 28 -6.36 -13.15 37.86
C PHE A 28 -6.55 -13.05 36.30
N VAL A 29 -7.45 -13.88 35.74
CA VAL A 29 -7.70 -13.91 34.30
C VAL A 29 -8.35 -12.64 33.79
N ARG A 30 -9.22 -11.98 34.59
CA ARG A 30 -9.85 -10.70 34.19
C ARG A 30 -8.85 -9.53 34.13
N LYS A 31 -7.82 -9.53 35.01
CA LYS A 31 -6.79 -8.46 34.98
C LYS A 31 -5.82 -8.63 33.83
N ALA A 32 -5.43 -9.84 33.46
CA ALA A 32 -4.57 -10.07 32.29
C ALA A 32 -5.26 -9.73 30.97
N SER A 33 -6.54 -10.10 30.81
CA SER A 33 -7.32 -9.79 29.61
C SER A 33 -7.52 -8.28 29.41
N LEU A 34 -7.75 -7.52 30.48
CA LEU A 34 -7.85 -6.05 30.44
C LEU A 34 -6.52 -5.40 30.10
N TYR A 35 -5.40 -5.91 30.64
CA TYR A 35 -4.06 -5.39 30.39
C TYR A 35 -3.65 -5.60 28.91
N ASP A 36 -3.92 -6.78 28.36
CA ASP A 36 -3.63 -7.08 26.95
C ASP A 36 -4.51 -6.26 25.99
N THR A 37 -5.76 -6.01 26.34
CA THR A 37 -6.68 -5.19 25.54
C THR A 37 -6.27 -3.72 25.55
N VAL A 38 -5.86 -3.17 26.70
CA VAL A 38 -5.39 -1.79 26.82
C VAL A 38 -4.07 -1.63 26.05
N LYS A 39 -3.09 -2.52 26.22
CA LYS A 39 -1.81 -2.47 25.53
C LYS A 39 -1.97 -2.58 24.00
N LYS A 40 -2.92 -3.39 23.52
CA LYS A 40 -3.23 -3.49 22.08
C LYS A 40 -3.89 -2.22 21.54
N LYS A 41 -4.74 -1.56 22.34
CA LYS A 41 -5.38 -0.29 21.95
C LYS A 41 -4.37 0.84 21.85
N ASP A 42 -3.45 0.94 22.82
CA ASP A 42 -2.40 1.96 22.82
C ASP A 42 -1.40 1.75 21.68
N SER A 43 -1.05 0.49 21.38
CA SER A 43 -0.20 0.15 20.24
C SER A 43 -0.85 0.48 18.89
N LEU A 44 -2.17 0.30 18.74
CA LEU A 44 -2.92 0.65 17.54
C LEU A 44 -3.00 2.17 17.36
N GLN A 45 -3.26 2.92 18.43
CA GLN A 45 -3.27 4.38 18.39
C GLN A 45 -1.88 4.97 18.06
N LEU A 46 -0.81 4.37 18.59
CA LEU A 46 0.56 4.76 18.28
C LEU A 46 0.91 4.51 16.81
N LEU A 47 0.52 3.35 16.27
CA LEU A 47 0.70 3.01 14.86
C LEU A 47 -0.07 3.94 13.92
N ASP A 48 -1.29 4.31 14.27
CA ASP A 48 -2.09 5.28 13.49
C ASP A 48 -1.49 6.69 13.55
N SER A 49 -0.95 7.09 14.70
CA SER A 49 -0.26 8.37 14.88
C SER A 49 1.03 8.45 14.06
N ILE A 50 1.84 7.37 14.05
CA ILE A 50 3.07 7.28 13.25
C ILE A 50 2.72 7.31 11.75
N LYS A 51 1.72 6.54 11.32
CA LYS A 51 1.26 6.52 9.93
C LYS A 51 0.76 7.87 9.44
N LYS A 52 0.07 8.62 10.31
CA LYS A 52 -0.41 9.96 10.02
C LYS A 52 0.73 10.98 9.95
N SER A 53 1.74 10.89 10.82
CA SER A 53 2.90 11.80 10.81
C SER A 53 3.76 11.62 9.56
N ASP A 54 4.00 10.36 9.13
CA ASP A 54 4.77 10.08 7.92
C ASP A 54 4.02 10.54 6.65
N SER A 55 2.71 10.39 6.62
CA SER A 55 1.88 10.90 5.52
C SER A 55 1.94 12.43 5.41
N ILE A 56 1.93 13.16 6.52
CA ILE A 56 2.04 14.62 6.55
C ILE A 56 3.43 15.05 6.06
N ARG A 57 4.51 14.43 6.53
CA ARG A 57 5.87 14.75 6.09
C ARG A 57 6.09 14.53 4.60
N VAL A 58 5.50 13.48 4.02
CA VAL A 58 5.57 13.20 2.58
C VAL A 58 4.83 14.27 1.78
N VAL A 59 3.66 14.70 2.23
CA VAL A 59 2.89 15.77 1.57
C VAL A 59 3.65 17.08 1.60
N ASP A 60 4.22 17.47 2.74
CA ASP A 60 5.02 18.69 2.88
C ASP A 60 6.29 18.64 2.02
N SER A 61 6.96 17.49 1.95
CA SER A 61 8.12 17.31 1.09
C SER A 61 7.78 17.45 -0.39
N ILE A 62 6.62 16.96 -0.83
CA ILE A 62 6.15 17.10 -2.21
C ILE A 62 5.71 18.54 -2.52
N SER A 63 5.15 19.26 -1.55
CA SER A 63 4.73 20.66 -1.75
C SER A 63 5.91 21.63 -1.91
N ASN A 64 7.02 21.35 -1.22
CA ASN A 64 8.23 22.20 -1.23
C ASN A 64 9.20 21.93 -2.39
N LEU A 65 8.92 20.91 -3.24
CA LEU A 65 9.76 20.63 -4.41
C LEU A 65 9.62 21.71 -5.47
N LYS A 66 10.78 22.21 -5.92
CA LYS A 66 10.83 23.09 -7.09
C LYS A 66 10.38 22.30 -8.31
N THR A 67 9.28 22.74 -8.94
CA THR A 67 8.67 22.05 -10.06
C THR A 67 8.32 23.02 -11.18
N LYS A 68 8.55 22.59 -12.44
CA LYS A 68 8.15 23.33 -13.63
C LYS A 68 6.94 22.66 -14.26
N LEU A 69 5.83 23.38 -14.40
CA LEU A 69 4.64 22.86 -15.06
C LEU A 69 4.96 22.43 -16.49
N TYR A 70 4.62 21.19 -16.82
CA TYR A 70 4.80 20.62 -18.16
C TYR A 70 3.49 20.61 -18.94
N LYS A 71 2.43 20.00 -18.39
CA LYS A 71 1.08 19.97 -18.99
C LYS A 71 0.00 19.99 -17.92
N LYS A 72 -1.14 20.60 -18.23
CA LYS A 72 -2.33 20.67 -17.36
C LYS A 72 -3.54 20.08 -18.07
N ASN A 73 -4.45 19.48 -17.30
CA ASN A 73 -5.73 18.92 -17.76
C ASN A 73 -5.58 17.83 -18.84
N VAL A 74 -4.63 16.94 -18.63
CA VAL A 74 -4.37 15.78 -19.50
C VAL A 74 -4.87 14.49 -18.86
N GLU A 75 -5.05 13.45 -19.69
CA GLU A 75 -5.50 12.14 -19.19
C GLU A 75 -4.32 11.28 -18.76
N ALA A 76 -4.45 10.70 -17.56
CA ALA A 76 -3.57 9.68 -17.01
C ALA A 76 -4.33 8.36 -16.86
N SER A 77 -3.69 7.25 -17.18
CA SER A 77 -4.18 5.91 -16.85
C SER A 77 -3.15 5.10 -16.09
N HIS A 78 -3.50 3.87 -15.74
CA HIS A 78 -2.56 2.94 -15.11
C HIS A 78 -2.32 1.71 -15.97
N TYR A 79 -1.18 1.06 -15.75
CA TYR A 79 -0.85 -0.20 -16.38
C TYR A 79 -1.72 -1.37 -15.91
N SER A 80 -1.96 -2.29 -16.83
CA SER A 80 -2.56 -3.60 -16.50
C SER A 80 -1.59 -4.44 -15.67
N ASP A 81 -2.15 -5.24 -14.74
CA ASP A 81 -1.37 -6.19 -13.92
C ASP A 81 -0.65 -7.25 -14.76
N LYS A 82 -1.14 -7.54 -15.97
CA LYS A 82 -0.52 -8.47 -16.94
C LYS A 82 0.87 -8.04 -17.43
N LEU A 83 1.23 -6.77 -17.20
CA LEU A 83 2.52 -6.21 -17.60
C LEU A 83 3.62 -6.36 -16.54
N ASN A 84 3.28 -6.77 -15.32
CA ASN A 84 4.28 -7.03 -14.27
C ASN A 84 5.34 -8.03 -14.76
N GLY A 85 6.59 -7.73 -14.48
CA GLY A 85 7.74 -8.57 -14.87
C GLY A 85 8.24 -8.35 -16.30
N ARG A 86 7.50 -7.61 -17.15
CA ARG A 86 7.97 -7.27 -18.51
C ARG A 86 9.04 -6.19 -18.48
N ARG A 87 9.91 -6.15 -19.47
CA ARG A 87 10.87 -5.05 -19.62
C ARG A 87 10.18 -3.80 -20.17
N THR A 88 10.52 -2.66 -19.60
CA THR A 88 10.14 -1.33 -20.07
C THR A 88 11.05 -0.90 -21.22
N ALA A 89 10.72 0.18 -21.91
CA ALA A 89 11.55 0.76 -22.98
C ALA A 89 12.95 1.22 -22.48
N SER A 90 13.11 1.50 -21.19
CA SER A 90 14.42 1.77 -20.57
C SER A 90 15.22 0.51 -20.22
N GLY A 91 14.69 -0.70 -20.47
CA GLY A 91 15.31 -1.99 -20.14
C GLY A 91 15.06 -2.48 -18.72
N LEU A 92 14.46 -1.68 -17.85
CA LEU A 92 14.13 -2.05 -16.47
C LEU A 92 12.93 -3.01 -16.42
N VAL A 93 12.88 -3.84 -15.38
CA VAL A 93 11.72 -4.71 -15.15
C VAL A 93 10.59 -3.89 -14.53
N PHE A 94 9.42 -3.90 -15.21
CA PHE A 94 8.23 -3.21 -14.77
C PHE A 94 7.60 -3.87 -13.52
N SER A 95 7.11 -3.04 -12.63
CA SER A 95 6.31 -3.48 -11.48
C SER A 95 5.26 -2.42 -11.13
N ASN A 96 4.01 -2.86 -11.01
CA ASN A 96 2.89 -2.01 -10.57
C ASN A 96 3.03 -1.50 -9.12
N LYS A 97 3.99 -2.02 -8.35
CA LYS A 97 4.30 -1.57 -6.99
C LYS A 97 5.27 -0.39 -6.95
N LYS A 98 6.01 -0.13 -8.03
CA LYS A 98 7.02 0.94 -8.11
C LYS A 98 6.40 2.26 -8.55
N TYR A 99 7.05 3.37 -8.19
CA TYR A 99 6.62 4.73 -8.56
C TYR A 99 7.24 5.12 -9.91
N THR A 100 6.75 4.51 -10.98
CA THR A 100 7.22 4.69 -12.36
C THR A 100 6.08 5.00 -13.30
N ALA A 101 6.41 5.55 -14.46
CA ALA A 101 5.44 5.88 -15.49
C ALA A 101 6.03 5.80 -16.91
N ALA A 102 5.14 5.65 -17.90
CA ALA A 102 5.45 5.86 -19.31
C ALA A 102 5.03 7.26 -19.77
N HIS A 103 5.86 7.86 -20.59
CA HIS A 103 5.58 9.12 -21.28
C HIS A 103 6.14 9.08 -22.70
N LYS A 104 5.47 9.80 -23.63
CA LYS A 104 5.81 9.78 -25.07
C LYS A 104 7.21 10.30 -25.34
N THR A 105 7.58 11.43 -24.72
CA THR A 105 8.74 12.24 -25.11
C THR A 105 9.70 12.58 -23.96
N LEU A 106 9.24 12.61 -22.70
CA LEU A 106 10.12 12.92 -21.57
C LEU A 106 11.27 11.91 -21.47
N LYS A 107 12.47 12.40 -21.14
CA LYS A 107 13.67 11.55 -20.98
C LYS A 107 13.48 10.50 -19.88
N PHE A 108 14.06 9.31 -20.06
CA PHE A 108 14.12 8.32 -18.99
C PHE A 108 14.87 8.89 -17.79
N GLY A 109 14.42 8.54 -16.57
CA GLY A 109 14.94 9.08 -15.34
C GLY A 109 14.33 10.41 -14.90
N THR A 110 13.57 11.11 -15.79
CA THR A 110 12.89 12.35 -15.40
C THR A 110 11.87 12.05 -14.29
N LYS A 111 11.96 12.79 -13.20
CA LYS A 111 10.95 12.75 -12.12
C LYS A 111 9.85 13.76 -12.44
N VAL A 112 8.62 13.31 -12.36
CA VAL A 112 7.46 14.17 -12.59
C VAL A 112 6.50 14.09 -11.42
N LYS A 113 6.00 15.25 -10.99
CA LYS A 113 4.90 15.38 -10.06
C LYS A 113 3.60 15.30 -10.85
N VAL A 114 2.79 14.29 -10.58
CA VAL A 114 1.46 14.12 -11.17
C VAL A 114 0.42 14.45 -10.12
N THR A 115 -0.43 15.44 -10.41
CA THR A 115 -1.47 15.93 -9.50
C THR A 115 -2.83 15.64 -10.11
N ASN A 116 -3.67 14.92 -9.39
CA ASN A 116 -5.06 14.69 -9.77
C ASN A 116 -5.88 15.95 -9.50
N LEU A 117 -6.51 16.49 -10.56
CA LEU A 117 -7.25 17.75 -10.49
C LEU A 117 -8.58 17.64 -9.71
N ALA A 118 -9.09 16.44 -9.49
CA ALA A 118 -10.35 16.25 -8.76
C ALA A 118 -10.20 16.33 -7.25
N ASN A 119 -9.02 16.00 -6.71
CA ASN A 119 -8.79 15.93 -5.26
C ASN A 119 -7.48 16.57 -4.81
N ASN A 120 -6.72 17.17 -5.72
CA ASN A 120 -5.40 17.81 -5.51
C ASN A 120 -4.32 16.89 -4.92
N LYS A 121 -4.55 15.56 -4.86
CA LYS A 121 -3.52 14.62 -4.45
C LYS A 121 -2.42 14.53 -5.51
N SER A 122 -1.17 14.46 -5.05
CA SER A 122 0.00 14.40 -5.93
C SER A 122 0.88 13.22 -5.61
N VAL A 123 1.58 12.74 -6.62
CA VAL A 123 2.60 11.70 -6.50
C VAL A 123 3.78 12.04 -7.39
N ILE A 124 4.99 11.63 -6.99
CA ILE A 124 6.18 11.73 -7.82
C ILE A 124 6.46 10.35 -8.42
N VAL A 125 6.61 10.31 -9.75
CA VAL A 125 6.95 9.10 -10.49
C VAL A 125 8.14 9.35 -11.40
N THR A 126 8.92 8.31 -11.67
CA THR A 126 10.07 8.36 -12.57
C THR A 126 9.67 7.82 -13.94
N ILE A 127 9.98 8.55 -14.99
CA ILE A 127 9.75 8.09 -16.36
C ILE A 127 10.78 7.02 -16.72
N ASN A 128 10.32 5.80 -16.99
CA ASN A 128 11.16 4.67 -17.38
C ASN A 128 10.60 3.85 -18.54
N ASP A 129 9.48 4.30 -19.14
CA ASP A 129 8.87 3.61 -20.26
C ASP A 129 8.35 4.58 -21.33
N ARG A 130 7.98 4.04 -22.51
CA ARG A 130 7.37 4.77 -23.61
C ARG A 130 5.89 4.46 -23.75
N GLY A 131 5.12 5.48 -24.12
CA GLY A 131 3.66 5.46 -24.20
C GLY A 131 3.05 6.60 -23.38
N PRO A 132 1.74 6.66 -23.28
CA PRO A 132 0.74 5.86 -24.01
C PRO A 132 0.73 6.15 -25.52
N PHE A 133 0.45 5.12 -26.33
CA PHE A 133 0.40 5.27 -27.79
C PHE A 133 -0.97 5.73 -28.30
N THR A 134 -1.90 6.04 -27.40
CA THR A 134 -3.20 6.64 -27.74
C THR A 134 -3.11 8.16 -27.71
N LYS A 135 -3.89 8.85 -28.62
CA LYS A 135 -3.87 10.31 -28.70
C LYS A 135 -4.37 11.02 -27.44
N LYS A 136 -5.40 10.46 -26.78
CA LYS A 136 -6.06 11.10 -25.64
C LYS A 136 -5.24 11.07 -24.34
N ARG A 137 -4.50 9.98 -24.09
CA ARG A 137 -3.71 9.82 -22.85
C ARG A 137 -2.31 10.42 -22.99
N GLU A 138 -1.84 11.06 -21.95
CA GLU A 138 -0.51 11.67 -21.91
C GLU A 138 0.51 10.84 -21.12
N ILE A 139 0.06 10.20 -20.04
CA ILE A 139 0.92 9.43 -19.14
C ILE A 139 0.21 8.15 -18.68
N ASP A 140 0.94 7.04 -18.64
CA ASP A 140 0.51 5.80 -18.01
C ASP A 140 1.35 5.57 -16.74
N ILE A 141 0.71 5.46 -15.59
CA ILE A 141 1.34 5.39 -14.27
C ILE A 141 1.26 3.95 -13.76
N ALA A 142 2.27 3.47 -13.04
CA ALA A 142 2.16 2.19 -12.33
C ALA A 142 0.96 2.21 -11.37
N LYS A 143 0.34 1.05 -11.13
CA LYS A 143 -0.96 0.96 -10.44
C LYS A 143 -0.91 1.52 -9.01
N ARG A 144 0.17 1.27 -8.26
CA ARG A 144 0.29 1.75 -6.88
C ARG A 144 0.24 3.27 -6.79
N PRO A 145 1.13 4.06 -7.43
CA PRO A 145 1.05 5.52 -7.39
C PRO A 145 -0.22 6.09 -8.01
N PHE A 146 -0.81 5.41 -9.00
CA PHE A 146 -2.11 5.80 -9.56
C PHE A 146 -3.22 5.72 -8.51
N LEU A 147 -3.26 4.64 -7.71
CA LEU A 147 -4.25 4.46 -6.65
C LEU A 147 -4.06 5.48 -5.51
N ASP A 148 -2.82 5.85 -5.18
CA ASP A 148 -2.52 6.83 -4.13
C ASP A 148 -3.13 8.22 -4.42
N ILE A 149 -3.23 8.60 -5.70
CA ILE A 149 -3.85 9.87 -6.11
C ILE A 149 -5.29 9.73 -6.62
N SER A 150 -5.78 8.49 -6.76
CA SER A 150 -7.14 8.26 -7.25
C SER A 150 -8.19 8.66 -6.21
N HIS A 151 -9.35 9.04 -6.71
CA HIS A 151 -10.59 9.13 -5.95
C HIS A 151 -11.51 8.00 -6.45
N ASN A 152 -12.37 7.46 -5.61
CA ASN A 152 -13.34 6.42 -5.98
C ASN A 152 -12.73 5.16 -6.64
N ASN A 153 -11.97 4.39 -5.87
CA ASN A 153 -11.51 3.03 -6.23
C ASN A 153 -10.73 2.90 -7.55
N GLY A 154 -9.97 3.95 -7.93
CA GLY A 154 -9.05 3.85 -9.06
C GLY A 154 -9.69 3.86 -10.45
N ARG A 155 -10.83 4.53 -10.63
CA ARG A 155 -11.39 4.73 -11.97
C ARG A 155 -10.40 5.46 -12.88
N SER A 156 -10.16 4.90 -14.05
CA SER A 156 -9.30 5.43 -15.09
C SER A 156 -10.16 5.88 -16.31
N PRO A 157 -9.79 6.96 -17.03
CA PRO A 157 -8.65 7.82 -16.82
C PRO A 157 -8.88 8.91 -15.75
N LEU A 158 -7.78 9.44 -15.18
CA LEU A 158 -7.82 10.63 -14.32
C LEU A 158 -7.45 11.87 -15.12
N ARG A 159 -8.04 13.02 -14.76
CA ARG A 159 -7.58 14.34 -15.22
C ARG A 159 -6.49 14.85 -14.28
N VAL A 160 -5.29 15.06 -14.84
CA VAL A 160 -4.11 15.41 -14.05
C VAL A 160 -3.39 16.64 -14.61
N SER A 161 -2.57 17.25 -13.78
CA SER A 161 -1.46 18.11 -14.19
C SER A 161 -0.14 17.38 -14.00
N ILE A 162 0.82 17.63 -14.89
CA ILE A 162 2.16 17.05 -14.88
C ILE A 162 3.14 18.20 -14.73
N ALA A 163 4.03 18.13 -13.73
CA ALA A 163 5.13 19.07 -13.55
C ALA A 163 6.45 18.30 -13.43
N ILE A 164 7.50 18.81 -14.05
CA ILE A 164 8.85 18.25 -13.95
C ILE A 164 9.45 18.72 -12.63
N VAL A 165 10.07 17.80 -11.89
CA VAL A 165 10.84 18.11 -10.67
C VAL A 165 12.23 18.55 -11.09
N GLU A 166 12.64 19.73 -10.62
CA GLU A 166 13.95 20.35 -10.88
C GLU A 166 14.97 19.99 -9.81
#